data_4fac8a4d14e43bc5aa914eefc2180e84
#
_entry.id   4fac8a4d14e43bc5aa914eefc2180e84
#
_cell.length_a   1.000
_cell.length_b   1.000
_cell.length_c   1.000
_cell.angle_alpha   90.00
_cell.angle_beta   90.00
_cell.angle_gamma   90.00
#
_symmetry.space_group_name_H-M   'P 1'
#
loop_
_entity.id
_entity.type
_entity.pdbx_description
1 polymer ?
#
loop_
_entity_poly.entity_id
_entity_poly.type
_entity_poly.pdbx_seq_one_letter_code
_entity_poly.pdbx_strand_id
1 'polypeptide(L)'
;MIDFYPFIFETTLTQELNGKRLMSPGIVLDKALTKELPFDRYPKLRVDGEINGFAHQGAFVPIYGGHYMMVSKRLRKAIGIELGDLIAIHFKIADQNAVPIPAILQEAFEDAPDARDLWDDLPVGKRRSWCVQIDKAKAHQTKQNQISKLFDLLYNG
;
A
#
# COMPACT_ATOMS: atom_id res chain seq x y z
N MET A 1 -2.10 19.71 -11.92
CA MET A 1 -0.66 19.41 -11.82
C MET A 1 -0.40 18.00 -12.32
N ILE A 2 0.56 17.84 -13.20
CA ILE A 2 0.93 16.52 -13.73
C ILE A 2 1.86 15.85 -12.72
N ASP A 3 1.50 14.65 -12.25
CA ASP A 3 2.37 13.88 -11.38
C ASP A 3 3.60 13.40 -12.13
N PHE A 4 4.74 13.57 -11.51
CA PHE A 4 6.01 13.10 -12.06
C PHE A 4 6.37 11.74 -11.51
N TYR A 5 6.53 10.76 -12.41
CA TYR A 5 6.93 9.41 -12.05
C TYR A 5 8.31 9.11 -12.66
N PRO A 6 9.37 9.08 -11.83
CA PRO A 6 10.73 8.88 -12.34
C PRO A 6 11.01 7.46 -12.82
N PHE A 7 10.20 6.48 -12.43
CA PHE A 7 10.41 5.08 -12.80
C PHE A 7 9.32 4.62 -13.75
N ILE A 8 9.72 4.13 -14.92
CA ILE A 8 8.79 3.71 -15.98
C ILE A 8 9.29 2.39 -16.54
N PHE A 9 8.39 1.40 -16.67
CA PHE A 9 8.70 0.17 -17.38
C PHE A 9 7.43 -0.48 -17.91
N GLU A 10 7.59 -1.37 -18.86
CA GLU A 10 6.52 -2.19 -19.38
C GLU A 10 6.81 -3.65 -19.06
N THR A 11 5.78 -4.40 -18.75
CA THR A 11 5.89 -5.83 -18.49
C THR A 11 4.56 -6.52 -18.74
N THR A 12 4.59 -7.83 -18.79
CA THR A 12 3.37 -8.63 -18.93
C THR A 12 2.84 -8.98 -17.54
N LEU A 13 1.53 -8.82 -17.34
CA LEU A 13 0.88 -9.27 -16.12
C LEU A 13 1.07 -10.78 -15.99
N THR A 14 1.74 -11.23 -14.94
CA THR A 14 2.17 -12.61 -14.81
C THR A 14 1.80 -13.20 -13.45
N GLN A 15 1.74 -14.54 -13.40
CA GLN A 15 1.61 -15.28 -12.13
C GLN A 15 2.82 -16.19 -11.91
N GLU A 16 3.96 -15.83 -12.50
CA GLU A 16 5.19 -16.61 -12.41
C GLU A 16 6.39 -15.69 -12.25
N LEU A 17 7.34 -16.08 -11.41
CA LEU A 17 8.59 -15.37 -11.19
C LEU A 17 9.72 -16.38 -11.03
N ASN A 18 10.74 -16.28 -11.90
CA ASN A 18 11.91 -17.17 -11.90
C ASN A 18 11.51 -18.65 -11.87
N GLY A 19 10.51 -19.02 -12.68
CA GLY A 19 10.04 -20.38 -12.85
C GLY A 19 9.14 -20.89 -11.72
N LYS A 20 8.77 -20.05 -10.76
CA LYS A 20 7.89 -20.42 -9.65
C LYS A 20 6.57 -19.68 -9.73
N ARG A 21 5.49 -20.38 -9.38
CA ARG A 21 4.14 -19.83 -9.42
C ARG A 21 3.91 -18.89 -8.23
N LEU A 22 3.37 -17.70 -8.53
CA LEU A 22 2.92 -16.74 -7.54
C LEU A 22 1.49 -17.05 -7.08
N MET A 23 1.12 -16.64 -5.88
CA MET A 23 -0.23 -16.86 -5.35
C MET A 23 -1.29 -16.07 -6.11
N SER A 24 -0.91 -14.93 -6.67
CA SER A 24 -1.81 -14.06 -7.43
C SER A 24 -1.08 -13.44 -8.61
N PRO A 25 -1.80 -13.07 -9.69
CA PRO A 25 -1.19 -12.30 -10.75
C PRO A 25 -0.62 -10.98 -10.24
N GLY A 26 0.46 -10.54 -10.82
CA GLY A 26 1.10 -9.30 -10.43
C GLY A 26 2.12 -8.81 -11.42
N ILE A 27 2.82 -7.78 -11.00
CA ILE A 27 3.82 -7.06 -11.78
C ILE A 27 5.20 -7.43 -11.24
N VAL A 28 6.02 -8.07 -12.07
CA VAL A 28 7.41 -8.37 -11.72
C VAL A 28 8.24 -7.13 -12.06
N LEU A 29 8.99 -6.63 -11.08
CA LEU A 29 9.83 -5.46 -11.26
C LEU A 29 10.99 -5.78 -12.20
N ASP A 30 11.25 -4.87 -13.15
CA ASP A 30 12.39 -4.95 -14.05
C ASP A 30 13.68 -4.97 -13.23
N LYS A 31 14.55 -5.94 -13.49
CA LYS A 31 15.83 -6.10 -12.79
C LYS A 31 16.73 -4.88 -12.89
N ALA A 32 16.68 -4.15 -14.01
CA ALA A 32 17.46 -2.94 -14.18
C ALA A 32 17.05 -1.86 -13.18
N LEU A 33 15.76 -1.76 -12.85
CA LEU A 33 15.25 -0.80 -11.89
C LEU A 33 15.52 -1.22 -10.44
N THR A 34 15.63 -2.51 -10.16
CA THR A 34 15.89 -3.01 -8.81
C THR A 34 17.15 -2.39 -8.21
N LYS A 35 18.17 -2.18 -9.02
CA LYS A 35 19.45 -1.60 -8.58
C LYS A 35 19.34 -0.12 -8.18
N GLU A 36 18.34 0.58 -8.72
CA GLU A 36 18.12 2.00 -8.45
C GLU A 36 17.21 2.24 -7.26
N LEU A 37 16.61 1.19 -6.70
CA LEU A 37 15.62 1.29 -5.64
C LEU A 37 16.19 0.86 -4.29
N PRO A 38 15.74 1.48 -3.17
CA PRO A 38 16.34 1.27 -1.86
C PRO A 38 15.80 0.01 -1.14
N PHE A 39 15.87 -1.16 -1.80
CA PHE A 39 15.41 -2.42 -1.21
C PHE A 39 16.27 -2.90 -0.05
N ASP A 40 17.54 -2.49 0.02
CA ASP A 40 18.41 -2.76 1.16
C ASP A 40 17.89 -2.11 2.43
N ARG A 41 17.30 -0.94 2.31
CA ARG A 41 16.74 -0.18 3.44
C ARG A 41 15.26 -0.52 3.67
N TYR A 42 14.50 -0.73 2.60
CA TYR A 42 13.07 -1.04 2.65
C TYR A 42 12.81 -2.29 1.82
N PRO A 43 12.93 -3.50 2.41
CA PRO A 43 12.69 -4.75 1.64
C PRO A 43 11.32 -4.80 0.99
N LYS A 44 10.30 -4.28 1.67
CA LYS A 44 8.96 -4.05 1.11
C LYS A 44 8.85 -2.57 0.78
N LEU A 45 8.96 -2.25 -0.51
CA LEU A 45 8.99 -0.86 -0.96
C LEU A 45 7.61 -0.40 -1.41
N ARG A 46 7.06 0.57 -0.70
CA ARG A 46 5.79 1.20 -1.07
C ARG A 46 5.99 2.18 -2.20
N VAL A 47 5.08 2.15 -3.17
CA VAL A 47 5.14 3.00 -4.35
C VAL A 47 3.77 3.62 -4.65
N ASP A 48 3.80 4.81 -5.23
CA ASP A 48 2.64 5.49 -5.79
C ASP A 48 2.82 5.59 -7.29
N GLY A 49 1.81 5.22 -8.06
CA GLY A 49 1.97 5.27 -9.49
C GLY A 49 0.71 5.03 -10.27
N GLU A 50 0.90 4.59 -11.50
CA GLU A 50 -0.16 4.30 -12.43
C GLU A 50 0.11 2.97 -13.14
N ILE A 51 -0.96 2.22 -13.35
CA ILE A 51 -0.96 1.03 -14.21
C ILE A 51 -1.86 1.37 -15.40
N ASN A 52 -1.29 1.43 -16.60
CA ASN A 52 -2.02 1.85 -17.81
C ASN A 52 -2.78 3.17 -17.62
N GLY A 53 -2.20 4.12 -16.89
CA GLY A 53 -2.82 5.41 -16.62
C GLY A 53 -3.78 5.46 -15.45
N PHE A 54 -4.07 4.33 -14.81
CA PHE A 54 -4.95 4.27 -13.63
C PHE A 54 -4.15 4.36 -12.35
N ALA A 55 -4.47 5.33 -11.50
CA ALA A 55 -3.76 5.56 -10.25
C ALA A 55 -3.79 4.32 -9.35
N HIS A 56 -2.66 3.98 -8.77
CA HIS A 56 -2.52 2.81 -7.90
C HIS A 56 -1.44 3.04 -6.86
N GLN A 57 -1.74 2.63 -5.64
CA GLN A 57 -0.76 2.55 -4.55
C GLN A 57 -0.52 1.08 -4.24
N GLY A 58 0.75 0.69 -4.15
CA GLY A 58 1.08 -0.69 -3.88
C GLY A 58 2.46 -0.82 -3.26
N ALA A 59 2.98 -2.03 -3.24
CA ALA A 59 4.32 -2.30 -2.73
C ALA A 59 4.96 -3.44 -3.51
N PHE A 60 6.25 -3.27 -3.83
CA PHE A 60 7.06 -4.36 -4.35
C PHE A 60 7.65 -5.14 -3.18
N VAL A 61 7.43 -6.45 -3.16
CA VAL A 61 7.90 -7.33 -2.09
C VAL A 61 8.90 -8.34 -2.66
N PRO A 62 9.91 -8.74 -1.86
CA PRO A 62 10.88 -9.73 -2.32
C PRO A 62 10.27 -11.13 -2.31
N ILE A 63 10.43 -11.85 -3.41
CA ILE A 63 10.00 -13.24 -3.52
C ILE A 63 10.79 -13.94 -4.63
N TYR A 64 11.19 -15.16 -4.41
CA TYR A 64 11.86 -16.02 -5.43
C TYR A 64 13.04 -15.36 -6.15
N GLY A 65 13.82 -14.54 -5.43
CA GLY A 65 14.98 -13.85 -6.00
C GLY A 65 14.67 -12.62 -6.82
N GLY A 66 13.44 -12.17 -6.83
CA GLY A 66 13.02 -10.95 -7.51
C GLY A 66 12.09 -10.12 -6.63
N HIS A 67 11.41 -9.15 -7.23
CA HIS A 67 10.43 -8.32 -6.54
C HIS A 67 9.16 -8.25 -7.35
N TYR A 68 8.03 -8.32 -6.68
CA TYR A 68 6.75 -8.27 -7.37
C TYR A 68 5.70 -7.51 -6.56
N MET A 69 4.72 -6.94 -7.29
CA MET A 69 3.59 -6.25 -6.71
C MET A 69 2.31 -6.96 -7.14
N MET A 70 1.54 -7.46 -6.17
CA MET A 70 0.28 -8.13 -6.46
C MET A 70 -0.73 -7.14 -7.03
N VAL A 71 -1.47 -7.58 -8.06
CA VAL A 71 -2.59 -6.82 -8.62
C VAL A 71 -3.87 -7.60 -8.34
N SER A 72 -4.69 -7.08 -7.43
CA SER A 72 -5.91 -7.77 -6.99
C SER A 72 -6.90 -7.98 -8.14
N LYS A 73 -7.77 -8.97 -7.98
CA LYS A 73 -8.85 -9.23 -8.94
C LYS A 73 -9.73 -8.00 -9.15
N ARG A 74 -10.04 -7.29 -8.07
CA ARG A 74 -10.83 -6.06 -8.12
C ARG A 74 -10.15 -4.99 -8.97
N LEU A 75 -8.84 -4.79 -8.77
CA LEU A 75 -8.07 -3.81 -9.52
C LEU A 75 -7.96 -4.21 -11.00
N ARG A 76 -7.70 -5.50 -11.28
CA ARG A 76 -7.63 -5.99 -12.66
C ARG A 76 -8.94 -5.73 -13.41
N LYS A 77 -10.07 -5.96 -12.75
CA LYS A 77 -11.39 -5.68 -13.34
C LYS A 77 -11.57 -4.17 -13.58
N ALA A 78 -11.20 -3.34 -12.62
CA ALA A 78 -11.37 -1.90 -12.74
C ALA A 78 -10.53 -1.31 -13.88
N ILE A 79 -9.32 -1.83 -14.07
CA ILE A 79 -8.41 -1.36 -15.14
C ILE A 79 -8.71 -2.03 -16.48
N GLY A 80 -9.29 -3.22 -16.47
CA GLY A 80 -9.57 -3.99 -17.69
C GLY A 80 -8.36 -4.78 -18.19
N ILE A 81 -7.54 -5.31 -17.28
CA ILE A 81 -6.36 -6.10 -17.63
C ILE A 81 -6.52 -7.55 -17.20
N GLU A 82 -5.88 -8.44 -17.94
CA GLU A 82 -5.89 -9.88 -17.69
C GLU A 82 -4.48 -10.45 -17.71
N LEU A 83 -4.34 -11.65 -17.16
CA LEU A 83 -3.09 -12.39 -17.18
C LEU A 83 -2.59 -12.51 -18.64
N GLY A 84 -1.33 -12.14 -18.86
CA GLY A 84 -0.72 -12.16 -20.18
C GLY A 84 -0.75 -10.82 -20.91
N ASP A 85 -1.51 -9.84 -20.43
CA ASP A 85 -1.55 -8.52 -21.05
C ASP A 85 -0.27 -7.75 -20.80
N LEU A 86 0.19 -7.02 -21.83
CA LEU A 86 1.29 -6.07 -21.68
C LEU A 86 0.76 -4.82 -21.00
N ILE A 87 1.42 -4.40 -19.93
CA ILE A 87 1.01 -3.25 -19.12
C ILE A 87 2.15 -2.27 -18.94
N ALA A 88 1.82 -1.00 -18.84
CA ALA A 88 2.78 0.08 -18.59
C ALA A 88 2.65 0.55 -17.15
N ILE A 89 3.77 0.60 -16.45
CA ILE A 89 3.84 1.02 -15.05
C ILE A 89 4.68 2.28 -14.94
N HIS A 90 4.11 3.30 -14.32
CA HIS A 90 4.80 4.55 -13.98
C HIS A 90 4.68 4.71 -12.48
N PHE A 91 5.81 4.92 -11.78
CA PHE A 91 5.74 5.03 -10.33
C PHE A 91 6.83 5.92 -9.74
N LYS A 92 6.62 6.31 -8.51
CA LYS A 92 7.60 6.97 -7.65
C LYS A 92 7.63 6.27 -6.30
N ILE A 93 8.72 6.42 -5.58
CA ILE A 93 8.84 5.90 -4.22
C ILE A 93 7.89 6.69 -3.34
N ALA A 94 6.97 6.00 -2.66
CA ALA A 94 6.04 6.64 -1.72
C ALA A 94 6.74 6.93 -0.39
N ASP A 95 6.13 7.78 0.42
CA ASP A 95 6.57 7.96 1.80
C ASP A 95 6.37 6.65 2.55
N GLN A 96 7.47 5.99 2.91
CA GLN A 96 7.42 4.68 3.57
C GLN A 96 6.81 4.75 4.97
N ASN A 97 6.78 5.92 5.56
CA ASN A 97 6.21 6.16 6.89
C ASN A 97 4.77 6.68 6.84
N ALA A 98 4.23 6.93 5.65
CA ALA A 98 2.85 7.40 5.51
C ALA A 98 1.87 6.32 5.97
N VAL A 99 0.88 6.76 6.77
CA VAL A 99 -0.20 5.91 7.24
C VAL A 99 -1.51 6.57 6.85
N PRO A 100 -2.22 6.05 5.81
CA PRO A 100 -3.53 6.60 5.46
C PRO A 100 -4.49 6.42 6.63
N ILE A 101 -5.06 7.52 7.12
CA ILE A 101 -5.98 7.51 8.25
C ILE A 101 -7.42 7.40 7.73
N PRO A 102 -8.20 6.39 8.17
CA PRO A 102 -9.61 6.30 7.78
C PRO A 102 -10.38 7.57 8.13
N ALA A 103 -11.34 7.96 7.29
CA ALA A 103 -12.10 9.18 7.48
C ALA A 103 -12.79 9.26 8.85
N ILE A 104 -13.34 8.14 9.32
CA ILE A 104 -14.00 8.09 10.63
C ILE A 104 -13.03 8.35 11.78
N LEU A 105 -11.79 7.86 11.68
CA LEU A 105 -10.75 8.12 12.68
C LEU A 105 -10.29 9.58 12.61
N GLN A 106 -10.17 10.13 11.42
CA GLN A 106 -9.77 11.51 11.23
C GLN A 106 -10.80 12.46 11.85
N GLU A 107 -12.09 12.19 11.68
CA GLU A 107 -13.16 12.96 12.32
C GLU A 107 -13.05 12.89 13.85
N ALA A 108 -12.75 11.71 14.40
CA ALA A 108 -12.57 11.56 15.85
C ALA A 108 -11.39 12.39 16.36
N PHE A 109 -10.31 12.47 15.61
CA PHE A 109 -9.15 13.30 15.97
C PHE A 109 -9.45 14.79 15.88
N GLU A 110 -10.33 15.22 14.99
CA GLU A 110 -10.74 16.63 14.92
C GLU A 110 -11.43 17.06 16.20
N ASP A 111 -12.19 16.15 16.83
CA ASP A 111 -12.85 16.39 18.11
C ASP A 111 -11.91 16.25 19.31
N ALA A 112 -10.75 15.63 19.13
CA ALA A 112 -9.78 15.35 20.19
C ALA A 112 -8.34 15.57 19.70
N PRO A 113 -7.91 16.84 19.54
CA PRO A 113 -6.56 17.13 19.02
C PRO A 113 -5.42 16.54 19.85
N ASP A 114 -5.60 16.42 21.17
CA ASP A 114 -4.61 15.81 22.05
C ASP A 114 -4.44 14.31 21.77
N ALA A 115 -5.51 13.62 21.41
CA ALA A 115 -5.42 12.22 20.98
C ALA A 115 -4.60 12.09 19.69
N ARG A 116 -4.73 13.04 18.77
CA ARG A 116 -3.93 13.04 17.53
C ARG A 116 -2.44 13.18 17.83
N ASP A 117 -2.06 14.01 18.78
CA ASP A 117 -0.67 14.16 19.19
C ASP A 117 -0.12 12.85 19.75
N LEU A 118 -0.89 12.17 20.59
CA LEU A 118 -0.52 10.84 21.12
C LEU A 118 -0.42 9.79 20.03
N TRP A 119 -1.31 9.85 19.05
CA TRP A 119 -1.30 8.97 17.89
C TRP A 119 -0.01 9.14 17.08
N ASP A 120 0.42 10.37 16.84
CA ASP A 120 1.62 10.66 16.06
C ASP A 120 2.89 10.12 16.75
N ASP A 121 2.86 9.94 18.07
CA ASP A 121 3.98 9.35 18.83
C ASP A 121 4.01 7.81 18.77
N LEU A 122 2.97 7.16 18.30
CA LEU A 122 2.97 5.72 18.16
C LEU A 122 3.93 5.27 17.05
N PRO A 123 4.57 4.09 17.19
CA PRO A 123 5.33 3.49 16.10
C PRO A 123 4.46 3.33 14.84
N VAL A 124 5.06 3.52 13.67
CA VAL A 124 4.35 3.46 12.38
C VAL A 124 3.63 2.14 12.16
N GLY A 125 4.23 1.02 12.60
CA GLY A 125 3.61 -0.30 12.49
C GLY A 125 2.32 -0.43 13.31
N LYS A 126 2.30 0.16 14.51
CA LYS A 126 1.10 0.18 15.35
C LYS A 126 0.00 1.05 14.73
N ARG A 127 0.36 2.21 14.20
CA ARG A 127 -0.60 3.08 13.52
C ARG A 127 -1.24 2.39 12.31
N ARG A 128 -0.45 1.70 11.50
CA ARG A 128 -0.96 0.93 10.37
C ARG A 128 -1.90 -0.19 10.80
N SER A 129 -1.53 -0.90 11.86
CA SER A 129 -2.36 -1.98 12.40
C SER A 129 -3.73 -1.48 12.84
N TRP A 130 -3.79 -0.35 13.54
CA TRP A 130 -5.07 0.26 13.95
C TRP A 130 -5.90 0.70 12.75
N CYS A 131 -5.28 1.32 11.74
CA CYS A 131 -5.97 1.74 10.53
C CYS A 131 -6.58 0.55 9.78
N VAL A 132 -5.85 -0.56 9.68
CA VAL A 132 -6.35 -1.78 9.05
C VAL A 132 -7.52 -2.36 9.83
N GLN A 133 -7.44 -2.42 11.16
CA GLN A 133 -8.53 -2.94 12.00
C GLN A 133 -9.80 -2.10 11.86
N ILE A 134 -9.66 -0.78 11.85
CA ILE A 134 -10.81 0.13 11.69
C ILE A 134 -11.43 -0.02 10.31
N ASP A 135 -10.60 -0.06 9.26
CA ASP A 135 -11.09 -0.22 7.88
C ASP A 135 -11.78 -1.55 7.63
N LYS A 136 -11.30 -2.63 8.25
CA LYS A 136 -11.89 -3.97 8.10
C LYS A 136 -13.27 -4.08 8.74
N ALA A 137 -13.57 -3.31 9.75
CA ALA A 137 -14.86 -3.34 10.40
C ALA A 137 -15.93 -2.85 9.41
N LYS A 138 -16.94 -3.67 9.16
CA LYS A 138 -17.99 -3.35 8.18
C LYS A 138 -19.06 -2.43 8.76
N ALA A 139 -19.45 -2.67 10.00
CA ALA A 139 -20.48 -1.86 10.66
C ALA A 139 -19.89 -0.59 11.26
N HIS A 140 -20.62 0.52 11.14
CA HIS A 140 -20.22 1.80 11.71
C HIS A 140 -19.97 1.70 13.23
N GLN A 141 -20.84 0.99 13.94
CA GLN A 141 -20.70 0.79 15.38
C GLN A 141 -19.42 0.04 15.73
N THR A 142 -19.03 -0.95 14.95
CA THR A 142 -17.78 -1.69 15.15
C THR A 142 -16.57 -0.79 14.94
N LYS A 143 -16.60 0.06 13.92
CA LYS A 143 -15.54 1.06 13.70
C LYS A 143 -15.40 2.00 14.90
N GLN A 144 -16.51 2.50 15.43
CA GLN A 144 -16.51 3.37 16.61
C GLN A 144 -15.99 2.64 17.85
N ASN A 145 -16.32 1.37 18.03
CA ASN A 145 -15.80 0.56 19.13
C ASN A 145 -14.28 0.40 19.04
N GLN A 146 -13.73 0.20 17.85
CA GLN A 146 -12.29 0.14 17.65
C GLN A 146 -11.61 1.47 17.94
N ILE A 147 -12.24 2.57 17.56
CA ILE A 147 -11.73 3.92 17.87
C ILE A 147 -11.72 4.17 19.37
N SER A 148 -12.78 3.76 20.08
CA SER A 148 -12.83 3.88 21.54
C SER A 148 -11.71 3.11 22.22
N LYS A 149 -11.43 1.90 21.77
CA LYS A 149 -10.30 1.10 22.28
C LYS A 149 -8.97 1.77 22.02
N LEU A 150 -8.80 2.35 20.83
CA LEU A 150 -7.59 3.09 20.48
C LEU A 150 -7.40 4.29 21.40
N PHE A 151 -8.44 5.08 21.62
CA PHE A 151 -8.37 6.25 22.47
C PHE A 151 -8.06 5.88 23.93
N ASP A 152 -8.65 4.80 24.44
CA ASP A 152 -8.31 4.28 25.76
C ASP A 152 -6.83 3.94 25.86
N LEU A 153 -6.29 3.31 24.83
CA LEU A 153 -4.86 2.98 24.77
C LEU A 153 -4.00 4.24 24.72
N LEU A 154 -4.40 5.25 23.94
CA LEU A 154 -3.62 6.49 23.79
C LEU A 154 -3.55 7.28 25.11
N TYR A 155 -4.66 7.36 25.84
CA TYR A 155 -4.73 8.13 27.08
C TYR A 155 -4.22 7.37 28.30
N ASN A 156 -4.31 6.05 28.30
CA ASN A 156 -3.99 5.24 29.48
C ASN A 156 -2.77 4.32 29.30
N GLY A 157 -2.26 4.29 28.11
CA GLY A 157 -1.06 3.50 27.76
C GLY A 157 0.17 4.34 27.82
#